data_6bfa26bb9110d876e96c7315a1bdf05b
#
_entry.id   6bfa26bb9110d876e96c7315a1bdf05b
#
_cell.length_a   1.000
_cell.length_b   1.000
_cell.length_c   1.000
_cell.angle_alpha   90.00
_cell.angle_beta   90.00
_cell.angle_gamma   90.00
#
_symmetry.space_group_name_H-M   'P 1'
#
loop_
_entity.id
_entity.type
_entity.pdbx_description
1 polymer ?
#
loop_
_entity_poly.entity_id
_entity_poly.type
_entity_poly.pdbx_seq_one_letter_code
_entity_poly.pdbx_strand_id
1 'polypeptide(L)'
;GVDKQNYSLWGSSAGARVVANISANGAKAYGGKTGIRPRAVVMAYTGHAGYSENDAPTFSIVGANDYIGDPEVMRRRAQKMKGLGIPVAFNVVAGLGHGFGLGTGTKAEGWIDEAVRFWEKQME
;
A
#
# COMPACT_ATOMS: atom_id res chain seq x y z
N GLY A 1 -20.75 12.57 -9.00
CA GLY A 1 -19.39 12.89 -9.35
C GLY A 1 -18.36 12.11 -8.60
N VAL A 2 -17.13 12.34 -8.93
CA VAL A 2 -15.96 11.68 -8.30
C VAL A 2 -15.45 12.57 -7.16
N ASP A 3 -15.23 11.98 -5.98
CA ASP A 3 -14.61 12.68 -4.86
C ASP A 3 -13.09 12.76 -5.11
N LYS A 4 -12.63 13.95 -5.48
CA LYS A 4 -11.22 14.20 -5.80
C LYS A 4 -10.35 14.41 -4.55
N GLN A 5 -10.97 14.55 -3.37
CA GLN A 5 -10.28 14.84 -2.10
C GLN A 5 -9.93 13.58 -1.30
N ASN A 6 -10.73 12.53 -1.44
CA ASN A 6 -10.67 11.34 -0.59
C ASN A 6 -10.33 10.05 -1.35
N TYR A 7 -9.58 10.19 -2.43
CA TYR A 7 -9.21 9.03 -3.25
C TYR A 7 -8.13 8.15 -2.61
N SER A 8 -8.02 6.93 -3.11
CA SER A 8 -6.95 6.00 -2.75
C SER A 8 -6.23 5.52 -4.00
N LEU A 9 -4.97 5.10 -3.84
CA LEU A 9 -4.17 4.50 -4.91
C LEU A 9 -3.91 3.04 -4.57
N TRP A 10 -4.13 2.15 -5.53
CA TRP A 10 -3.97 0.71 -5.37
C TRP A 10 -2.97 0.18 -6.38
N GLY A 11 -2.08 -0.69 -5.93
CA GLY A 11 -1.12 -1.33 -6.81
C GLY A 11 -0.62 -2.64 -6.25
N SER A 12 -0.27 -3.56 -7.13
CA SER A 12 0.30 -4.86 -6.76
C SER A 12 1.60 -5.10 -7.54
N SER A 13 2.56 -5.76 -6.91
CA SER A 13 3.86 -6.07 -7.51
C SER A 13 4.53 -4.81 -8.08
N ALA A 14 4.82 -4.74 -9.38
CA ALA A 14 5.39 -3.55 -10.02
C ALA A 14 4.49 -2.32 -9.88
N GLY A 15 3.17 -2.51 -9.93
CA GLY A 15 2.19 -1.43 -9.73
C GLY A 15 2.23 -0.86 -8.32
N ALA A 16 2.54 -1.68 -7.31
CA ALA A 16 2.70 -1.21 -5.94
C ALA A 16 3.87 -0.23 -5.83
N ARG A 17 4.96 -0.48 -6.52
CA ARG A 17 6.11 0.42 -6.56
C ARG A 17 5.74 1.77 -7.17
N VAL A 18 4.93 1.77 -8.23
CA VAL A 18 4.45 3.00 -8.88
C VAL A 18 3.63 3.85 -7.91
N VAL A 19 2.62 3.24 -7.24
CA VAL A 19 1.78 3.99 -6.30
C VAL A 19 2.57 4.47 -5.08
N ALA A 20 3.58 3.70 -4.63
CA ALA A 20 4.45 4.09 -3.54
C ALA A 20 5.26 5.35 -3.89
N ASN A 21 5.79 5.42 -5.10
CA ASN A 21 6.54 6.58 -5.57
C ASN A 21 5.65 7.82 -5.68
N ILE A 22 4.43 7.67 -6.18
CA ILE A 22 3.46 8.77 -6.24
C ILE A 22 3.10 9.24 -4.82
N SER A 23 2.91 8.30 -3.89
CA SER A 23 2.63 8.60 -2.49
C SER A 23 3.75 9.43 -1.84
N ALA A 24 5.00 9.01 -2.06
CA ALA A 24 6.16 9.66 -1.46
C ALA A 24 6.45 11.03 -2.06
N ASN A 25 6.33 11.18 -3.38
CA ASN A 25 6.83 12.34 -4.12
C ASN A 25 5.73 13.23 -4.70
N GLY A 26 4.48 12.77 -4.71
CA GLY A 26 3.35 13.46 -5.31
C GLY A 26 3.22 13.21 -6.82
N ALA A 27 2.00 13.29 -7.32
CA ALA A 27 1.72 13.04 -8.75
C ALA A 27 2.43 14.03 -9.68
N LYS A 28 2.61 15.27 -9.24
CA LYS A 28 3.28 16.30 -10.05
C LYS A 28 4.72 15.96 -10.40
N ALA A 29 5.42 15.21 -9.56
CA ALA A 29 6.79 14.77 -9.82
C ALA A 29 6.88 13.85 -11.06
N TYR A 30 5.77 13.25 -11.46
CA TYR A 30 5.69 12.31 -12.58
C TYR A 30 4.78 12.83 -13.71
N GLY A 31 4.59 14.13 -13.79
CA GLY A 31 3.79 14.75 -14.87
C GLY A 31 2.30 14.86 -14.58
N GLY A 32 1.85 14.47 -13.40
CA GLY A 32 0.45 14.63 -13.00
C GLY A 32 0.10 16.09 -12.75
N LYS A 33 -1.19 16.42 -12.84
CA LYS A 33 -1.67 17.81 -12.71
C LYS A 33 -2.23 18.13 -11.32
N THR A 34 -2.60 17.12 -10.53
CA THR A 34 -3.17 17.34 -9.21
C THR A 34 -2.10 17.48 -8.13
N GLY A 35 -2.31 18.40 -7.20
CA GLY A 35 -1.53 18.50 -5.97
C GLY A 35 -2.21 17.82 -4.78
N ILE A 36 -3.39 17.24 -4.97
CA ILE A 36 -4.15 16.57 -3.91
C ILE A 36 -3.54 15.20 -3.65
N ARG A 37 -3.14 14.96 -2.39
CA ARG A 37 -2.56 13.68 -1.98
C ARG A 37 -3.65 12.63 -1.75
N PRO A 38 -3.37 11.33 -2.01
CA PRO A 38 -4.33 10.27 -1.69
C PRO A 38 -4.55 10.18 -0.18
N ARG A 39 -5.74 9.77 0.22
CA ARG A 39 -6.06 9.50 1.63
C ARG A 39 -5.47 8.19 2.10
N ALA A 40 -5.27 7.25 1.20
CA ALA A 40 -4.63 5.98 1.50
C ALA A 40 -3.98 5.41 0.26
N VAL A 41 -2.97 4.59 0.49
CA VAL A 41 -2.30 3.79 -0.55
C VAL A 41 -2.39 2.34 -0.13
N VAL A 42 -2.79 1.48 -1.06
CA VAL A 42 -2.88 0.03 -0.84
C VAL A 42 -1.85 -0.65 -1.72
N MET A 43 -0.94 -1.37 -1.08
CA MET A 43 0.19 -2.02 -1.74
C MET A 43 0.19 -3.51 -1.48
N ALA A 44 0.25 -4.31 -2.52
CA ALA A 44 0.32 -5.75 -2.39
C ALA A 44 1.65 -6.28 -2.96
N TYR A 45 2.27 -7.15 -2.22
CA TYR A 45 3.46 -7.96 -2.56
C TYR A 45 4.52 -7.24 -3.41
N THR A 46 5.23 -6.29 -2.81
CA THR A 46 6.35 -5.58 -3.47
C THR A 46 7.60 -5.53 -2.59
N GLY A 47 8.77 -5.60 -3.23
CA GLY A 47 10.05 -5.39 -2.57
C GLY A 47 10.48 -3.91 -2.47
N HIS A 48 9.57 -2.97 -2.70
CA HIS A 48 9.87 -1.55 -2.64
C HIS A 48 10.19 -1.09 -1.22
N ALA A 49 11.35 -0.48 -1.03
CA ALA A 49 11.83 -0.02 0.28
C ALA A 49 11.71 1.49 0.50
N GLY A 50 11.58 2.27 -0.56
CA GLY A 50 11.58 3.74 -0.50
C GLY A 50 10.35 4.31 0.20
N TYR A 51 10.55 5.38 0.95
CA TYR A 51 9.48 6.09 1.65
C TYR A 51 9.90 7.55 1.88
N SER A 52 8.95 8.40 2.28
CA SER A 52 9.23 9.77 2.69
C SER A 52 8.30 10.18 3.84
N GLU A 53 8.61 11.27 4.50
CA GLU A 53 7.74 11.84 5.54
C GLU A 53 6.39 12.30 4.99
N ASN A 54 6.29 12.47 3.67
CA ASN A 54 5.06 12.90 2.98
C ASN A 54 4.21 11.73 2.48
N ASP A 55 4.62 10.48 2.75
CA ASP A 55 3.84 9.32 2.36
C ASP A 55 2.44 9.34 2.96
N ALA A 56 1.45 8.91 2.17
CA ALA A 56 0.08 8.76 2.62
C ALA A 56 -0.06 7.56 3.57
N PRO A 57 -1.13 7.52 4.39
CA PRO A 57 -1.49 6.31 5.14
C PRO A 57 -1.48 5.10 4.21
N THR A 58 -0.83 4.02 4.63
CA THR A 58 -0.55 2.87 3.76
C THR A 58 -1.02 1.55 4.37
N PHE A 59 -1.80 0.81 3.59
CA PHE A 59 -2.14 -0.58 3.84
C PHE A 59 -1.24 -1.46 2.98
N SER A 60 -0.52 -2.39 3.58
CA SER A 60 0.38 -3.29 2.87
C SER A 60 0.03 -4.73 3.18
N ILE A 61 0.10 -5.61 2.17
CA ILE A 61 -0.12 -7.04 2.33
C ILE A 61 0.89 -7.83 1.49
N VAL A 62 1.40 -8.93 2.04
CA VAL A 62 2.37 -9.78 1.38
C VAL A 62 2.25 -11.22 1.91
N GLY A 63 2.55 -12.19 1.08
CA GLY A 63 2.63 -13.60 1.50
C GLY A 63 3.94 -13.87 2.23
N ALA A 64 3.90 -14.67 3.29
CA ALA A 64 5.08 -15.01 4.07
C ALA A 64 6.15 -15.74 3.26
N ASN A 65 5.75 -16.44 2.19
CA ASN A 65 6.63 -17.19 1.30
C ASN A 65 6.92 -16.46 -0.02
N ASP A 66 6.71 -15.16 -0.06
CA ASP A 66 7.00 -14.35 -1.25
C ASP A 66 8.51 -14.15 -1.38
N TYR A 67 9.11 -14.71 -2.44
CA TYR A 67 10.54 -14.57 -2.73
C TYR A 67 10.84 -13.47 -3.77
N ILE A 68 9.80 -12.81 -4.27
CA ILE A 68 9.92 -11.71 -5.24
C ILE A 68 9.69 -10.38 -4.54
N GLY A 69 8.58 -10.24 -3.82
CA GLY A 69 8.31 -9.09 -2.96
C GLY A 69 8.63 -9.46 -1.51
N ASP A 70 9.88 -9.30 -1.11
CA ASP A 70 10.37 -9.76 0.20
C ASP A 70 9.56 -9.17 1.36
N PRO A 71 8.88 -10.02 2.17
CA PRO A 71 8.10 -9.56 3.32
C PRO A 71 8.92 -8.73 4.31
N GLU A 72 10.19 -9.04 4.48
CA GLU A 72 11.06 -8.33 5.40
C GLU A 72 11.30 -6.88 4.95
N VAL A 73 11.45 -6.65 3.65
CA VAL A 73 11.60 -5.30 3.09
C VAL A 73 10.34 -4.49 3.36
N MET A 74 9.16 -5.06 3.11
CA MET A 74 7.88 -4.40 3.37
C MET A 74 7.69 -4.12 4.86
N ARG A 75 8.08 -5.05 5.72
CA ARG A 75 7.98 -4.89 7.17
C ARG A 75 8.83 -3.72 7.66
N ARG A 76 10.07 -3.64 7.20
CA ARG A 76 10.99 -2.54 7.58
C ARG A 76 10.47 -1.20 7.12
N ARG A 77 9.96 -1.12 5.90
CA ARG A 77 9.35 0.11 5.37
C ARG A 77 8.17 0.54 6.24
N ALA A 78 7.28 -0.40 6.57
CA ALA A 78 6.12 -0.13 7.43
C ALA A 78 6.54 0.40 8.81
N GLN A 79 7.57 -0.20 9.41
CA GLN A 79 8.08 0.24 10.71
C GLN A 79 8.63 1.67 10.66
N LYS A 80 9.39 1.99 9.61
CA LYS A 80 9.97 3.32 9.43
C LYS A 80 8.89 4.37 9.22
N MET A 81 7.86 4.06 8.44
CA MET A 81 6.72 4.95 8.23
C MET A 81 5.95 5.19 9.53
N LYS A 82 5.72 4.16 10.33
CA LYS A 82 5.10 4.29 11.66
C LYS A 82 5.91 5.22 12.56
N GLY A 83 7.23 5.11 12.51
CA GLY A 83 8.13 5.98 13.26
C GLY A 83 8.01 7.45 12.88
N LEU A 84 7.53 7.76 11.68
CA LEU A 84 7.25 9.11 11.22
C LEU A 84 5.82 9.58 11.55
N GLY A 85 5.03 8.75 12.24
CA GLY A 85 3.65 9.08 12.58
C GLY A 85 2.64 8.80 11.47
N ILE A 86 3.02 8.10 10.41
CA ILE A 86 2.13 7.76 9.31
C ILE A 86 1.30 6.53 9.70
N PRO A 87 -0.05 6.57 9.56
CA PRO A 87 -0.87 5.38 9.79
C PRO A 87 -0.51 4.26 8.82
N VAL A 88 -0.20 3.08 9.35
CA VAL A 88 0.19 1.92 8.54
C VAL A 88 -0.48 0.66 9.06
N ALA A 89 -1.04 -0.14 8.14
CA ALA A 89 -1.46 -1.51 8.40
C ALA A 89 -0.58 -2.43 7.55
N PHE A 90 0.18 -3.31 8.21
CA PHE A 90 1.07 -4.25 7.53
C PHE A 90 0.60 -5.68 7.82
N ASN A 91 0.36 -6.47 6.77
CA ASN A 91 -0.21 -7.80 6.87
C ASN A 91 0.65 -8.83 6.14
N VAL A 92 1.10 -9.85 6.86
CA VAL A 92 1.81 -11.00 6.29
C VAL A 92 0.89 -12.20 6.37
N VAL A 93 0.67 -12.87 5.24
CA VAL A 93 -0.23 -14.02 5.16
C VAL A 93 0.58 -15.31 5.06
N ALA A 94 0.44 -16.18 6.07
CA ALA A 94 1.16 -17.44 6.12
C ALA A 94 0.80 -18.35 4.94
N GLY A 95 1.81 -19.03 4.39
CA GLY A 95 1.64 -20.02 3.33
C GLY A 95 1.42 -19.48 1.93
N LEU A 96 1.42 -18.17 1.73
CA LEU A 96 1.23 -17.57 0.40
C LEU A 96 2.54 -17.08 -0.20
N GLY A 97 2.66 -17.25 -1.51
CA GLY A 97 3.75 -16.70 -2.31
C GLY A 97 3.34 -15.40 -2.99
N HIS A 98 4.03 -15.06 -4.08
CA HIS A 98 3.81 -13.84 -4.84
C HIS A 98 2.56 -13.91 -5.71
N GLY A 99 1.81 -12.80 -5.77
CA GLY A 99 0.76 -12.66 -6.78
C GLY A 99 -0.55 -13.37 -6.49
N PHE A 100 -1.04 -13.32 -5.24
CA PHE A 100 -2.29 -14.00 -4.87
C PHE A 100 -3.58 -13.27 -5.31
N GLY A 101 -3.49 -12.09 -5.91
CA GLY A 101 -4.67 -11.34 -6.39
C GLY A 101 -5.70 -11.09 -5.29
N LEU A 102 -6.96 -11.51 -5.53
CA LEU A 102 -8.04 -11.37 -4.53
C LEU A 102 -7.89 -12.33 -3.35
N GLY A 103 -7.02 -13.32 -3.46
CA GLY A 103 -6.80 -14.30 -2.41
C GLY A 103 -7.95 -15.30 -2.20
N THR A 104 -8.90 -15.39 -3.14
CA THR A 104 -10.06 -16.27 -3.03
C THR A 104 -9.64 -17.72 -2.77
N GLY A 105 -10.22 -18.34 -1.74
CA GLY A 105 -9.87 -19.69 -1.34
C GLY A 105 -8.57 -19.81 -0.55
N THR A 106 -7.92 -18.72 -0.21
CA THR A 106 -6.68 -18.71 0.58
C THR A 106 -6.89 -17.98 1.91
N LYS A 107 -5.84 -17.97 2.74
CA LYS A 107 -5.85 -17.21 4.00
C LYS A 107 -5.92 -15.69 3.80
N ALA A 108 -5.66 -15.21 2.58
CA ALA A 108 -5.77 -13.79 2.25
C ALA A 108 -7.18 -13.39 1.81
N GLU A 109 -8.11 -14.33 1.68
CA GLU A 109 -9.49 -14.02 1.27
C GLU A 109 -10.09 -12.91 2.14
N GLY A 110 -10.69 -11.92 1.49
CA GLY A 110 -11.28 -10.77 2.18
C GLY A 110 -10.33 -9.62 2.45
N TRP A 111 -9.05 -9.71 2.04
CA TRP A 111 -8.09 -8.63 2.30
C TRP A 111 -8.48 -7.31 1.64
N ILE A 112 -9.16 -7.35 0.51
CA ILE A 112 -9.64 -6.14 -0.18
C ILE A 112 -10.59 -5.35 0.73
N ASP A 113 -11.53 -6.05 1.40
CA ASP A 113 -12.48 -5.41 2.31
C ASP A 113 -11.76 -4.77 3.51
N GLU A 114 -10.72 -5.41 4.02
CA GLU A 114 -9.90 -4.85 5.09
C GLU A 114 -9.18 -3.58 4.63
N ALA A 115 -8.66 -3.58 3.40
CA ALA A 115 -8.01 -2.41 2.82
C ALA A 115 -9.00 -1.25 2.62
N VAL A 116 -10.22 -1.55 2.19
CA VAL A 116 -11.28 -0.53 2.04
C VAL A 116 -11.62 0.07 3.41
N ARG A 117 -11.74 -0.75 4.45
CA ARG A 117 -12.00 -0.26 5.81
C ARG A 117 -10.87 0.63 6.32
N PHE A 118 -9.62 0.27 6.00
CA PHE A 118 -8.47 1.11 6.33
C PHE A 118 -8.59 2.49 5.65
N TRP A 119 -8.91 2.50 4.36
CA TRP A 119 -9.10 3.74 3.61
C TRP A 119 -10.24 4.59 4.19
N GLU A 120 -11.39 3.99 4.45
CA GLU A 120 -12.54 4.68 5.05
C GLU A 120 -12.16 5.36 6.37
N LYS A 121 -11.37 4.68 7.19
CA LYS A 121 -10.91 5.20 8.47
C LYS A 121 -10.04 6.45 8.30
N GLN A 122 -9.28 6.55 7.21
CA GLN A 122 -8.45 7.72 6.93
C GLN A 122 -9.28 8.93 6.47
N MET A 123 -10.52 8.73 6.09
CA MET A 123 -11.43 9.81 5.68
C MET A 123 -12.23 10.42 6.84
N GLU A 124 -12.14 9.83 8.02
CA GLU A 124 -12.83 10.32 9.22
C GLU A 124 -12.23 11.65 9.72
#